data_65e572bc3cd4719bfa1589f1efeac04f
#
_entry.id   65e572bc3cd4719bfa1589f1efeac04f
#
_cell.length_a   1.000
_cell.length_b   1.000
_cell.length_c   1.000
_cell.angle_alpha   90.00
_cell.angle_beta   90.00
_cell.angle_gamma   90.00
#
_symmetry.space_group_name_H-M   'P 1'
#
loop_
_entity.id
_entity.type
_entity.pdbx_description
1 polymer ?
#
loop_
_entity_poly.entity_id
_entity_poly.type
_entity_poly.pdbx_seq_one_letter_code
_entity_poly.pdbx_strand_id
1 'polypeptide(L)'
;MKYLFFIFLFSFICSFSPAQVPHRAAEDVCHVMTPDYWKMWNDSLQAAIDHDIELYRKGTATIELPEVKPGTTIRVEQLTHSFIFGGNLFVYGQLATEAMNRKYENTFGSLFNAATIPFYWKMLELEQGKPRFEAGSSYVYRRPPTDPMVDFCNQKGILAKGHAIIYGLRLHGHPTWMPDDRHVMDSLFQAHIHRLAQRYGDRVKWWDVVNEPIDQANRGLMPDDYTFKCFQWARRYFPSSVQLNINDVDLHGPVDLHRRYAELTRNLLCRGSKIDHIGIEMHIFDPLEAADIAKGKDPYISPALLQTKLDCLKVTDLPIHISEVTVCAPDTTEHGKLIQAVIARNLYRLWFSYPTVEAITWWNVVDGGGASGEPSYSGIYDKNMNEKPVYAVLNNLINTEWKTSFQTRLNKNKVLTFRGFRGKYLLAWKDRHGKTQRKEIMVE
;
A
#
# COMPACT_ATOMS: atom_id res chain seq x y z
N MET A 1 -77.30 12.69 5.25
CA MET A 1 -76.27 11.62 5.33
C MET A 1 -74.94 12.22 4.86
N LYS A 2 -74.04 12.51 5.84
CA LYS A 2 -72.73 13.09 5.57
C LYS A 2 -71.72 11.94 5.67
N TYR A 3 -71.03 11.63 4.57
CA TYR A 3 -69.93 10.68 4.60
C TYR A 3 -68.62 11.42 4.96
N LEU A 4 -68.03 11.04 6.08
CA LEU A 4 -66.70 11.48 6.56
C LEU A 4 -65.67 10.55 5.92
N PHE A 5 -64.81 11.08 5.04
CA PHE A 5 -63.62 10.36 4.52
C PHE A 5 -62.47 10.60 5.49
N PHE A 6 -62.03 9.51 6.16
CA PHE A 6 -60.79 9.50 6.92
C PHE A 6 -59.65 9.23 5.99
N ILE A 7 -58.79 10.23 5.74
CA ILE A 7 -57.52 10.06 5.06
C ILE A 7 -56.51 9.62 6.11
N PHE A 8 -56.06 8.34 6.03
CA PHE A 8 -54.93 7.86 6.79
C PHE A 8 -53.65 8.37 6.11
N LEU A 9 -53.00 9.36 6.72
CA LEU A 9 -51.66 9.77 6.38
C LEU A 9 -50.68 8.74 6.94
N PHE A 10 -50.14 7.86 6.09
CA PHE A 10 -48.99 7.02 6.45
C PHE A 10 -47.77 7.92 6.47
N SER A 11 -47.35 8.35 7.64
CA SER A 11 -46.05 8.98 7.87
C SER A 11 -44.97 7.90 7.71
N PHE A 12 -44.33 7.86 6.57
CA PHE A 12 -43.07 7.15 6.42
C PHE A 12 -42.02 7.89 7.27
N ILE A 13 -41.80 7.42 8.49
CA ILE A 13 -40.63 7.80 9.29
C ILE A 13 -39.47 7.09 8.64
N CYS A 14 -38.82 7.74 7.67
CA CYS A 14 -37.46 7.38 7.25
C CYS A 14 -36.56 7.62 8.46
N SER A 15 -36.21 6.56 9.15
CA SER A 15 -35.12 6.59 10.13
C SER A 15 -33.86 6.89 9.39
N PHE A 16 -33.54 8.16 9.21
CA PHE A 16 -32.19 8.57 8.90
C PHE A 16 -31.32 8.09 10.06
N SER A 17 -30.53 7.05 9.86
CA SER A 17 -29.31 6.87 10.66
C SER A 17 -28.61 8.22 10.67
N PRO A 18 -28.16 8.73 11.83
CA PRO A 18 -27.38 9.94 11.84
C PRO A 18 -26.23 9.70 10.86
N ALA A 19 -26.15 10.56 9.83
CA ALA A 19 -25.01 10.59 8.94
C ALA A 19 -23.78 10.64 9.86
N GLN A 20 -22.91 9.63 9.75
CA GLN A 20 -21.62 9.68 10.43
C GLN A 20 -21.00 11.02 10.04
N VAL A 21 -20.71 11.84 11.07
CA VAL A 21 -20.04 13.13 10.91
C VAL A 21 -18.85 12.88 9.99
N PRO A 22 -18.70 13.66 8.89
CA PRO A 22 -17.53 13.52 8.02
C PRO A 22 -16.30 13.48 8.90
N HIS A 23 -15.49 12.44 8.78
CA HIS A 23 -14.34 12.22 9.66
C HIS A 23 -13.28 13.29 9.38
N ARG A 24 -13.48 14.50 9.86
CA ARG A 24 -12.36 15.36 10.21
C ARG A 24 -11.44 14.50 11.06
N ALA A 25 -10.15 14.54 10.77
CA ALA A 25 -9.15 14.03 11.70
C ALA A 25 -9.66 14.32 13.09
N ALA A 26 -9.72 13.33 13.98
CA ALA A 26 -10.43 13.41 15.25
C ALA A 26 -10.42 14.84 15.79
N GLU A 27 -11.53 15.39 16.22
CA GLU A 27 -11.72 16.83 16.51
C GLU A 27 -10.53 17.46 17.27
N ASP A 28 -9.82 16.66 18.06
CA ASP A 28 -8.62 17.00 18.82
C ASP A 28 -7.39 17.39 17.99
N VAL A 29 -7.32 17.04 16.70
CA VAL A 29 -6.14 17.32 15.84
C VAL A 29 -6.43 18.33 14.72
N CYS A 30 -7.66 18.79 14.53
CA CYS A 30 -8.01 19.79 13.51
C CYS A 30 -7.26 21.12 13.69
N HIS A 31 -6.95 21.49 14.93
CA HIS A 31 -6.22 22.71 15.27
C HIS A 31 -4.73 22.68 14.91
N VAL A 32 -4.20 21.50 14.55
CA VAL A 32 -2.78 21.32 14.19
C VAL A 32 -2.48 21.94 12.81
N MET A 33 -3.48 21.91 11.92
CA MET A 33 -3.37 22.47 10.58
C MET A 33 -4.06 23.84 10.50
N THR A 34 -3.54 24.72 9.64
CA THR A 34 -4.13 26.04 9.46
C THR A 34 -5.47 26.00 8.70
N PRO A 35 -6.30 27.05 8.77
CA PRO A 35 -7.49 27.16 7.94
C PRO A 35 -7.25 27.04 6.45
N ASP A 36 -6.07 27.45 5.93
CA ASP A 36 -5.74 27.35 4.51
C ASP A 36 -5.51 25.90 4.07
N TYR A 37 -4.95 25.05 4.93
CA TYR A 37 -4.90 23.61 4.69
C TYR A 37 -6.30 23.04 4.54
N TRP A 38 -7.23 23.38 5.44
CA TRP A 38 -8.60 22.88 5.43
C TRP A 38 -9.47 23.44 4.30
N LYS A 39 -9.06 24.53 3.65
CA LYS A 39 -9.70 24.96 2.39
C LYS A 39 -9.45 23.97 1.26
N MET A 40 -8.27 23.34 1.21
CA MET A 40 -7.95 22.31 0.22
C MET A 40 -8.55 20.94 0.57
N TRP A 41 -8.45 20.56 1.82
CA TRP A 41 -8.97 19.29 2.37
C TRP A 41 -10.34 19.46 3.03
N ASN A 42 -11.21 20.24 2.40
CA ASN A 42 -12.50 20.67 2.94
C ASN A 42 -13.53 19.53 3.07
N ASP A 43 -14.63 19.82 3.78
CA ASP A 43 -15.69 18.85 4.07
C ASP A 43 -16.33 18.28 2.78
N SER A 44 -16.44 19.08 1.71
CA SER A 44 -16.98 18.62 0.43
C SER A 44 -16.07 17.55 -0.22
N LEU A 45 -14.75 17.77 -0.18
CA LEU A 45 -13.78 16.76 -0.64
C LEU A 45 -13.83 15.51 0.23
N GLN A 46 -13.88 15.67 1.57
CA GLN A 46 -13.97 14.53 2.47
C GLN A 46 -15.23 13.69 2.22
N ALA A 47 -16.37 14.33 1.96
CA ALA A 47 -17.62 13.65 1.60
C ALA A 47 -17.51 12.92 0.24
N ALA A 48 -16.85 13.53 -0.74
CA ALA A 48 -16.59 12.86 -2.02
C ALA A 48 -15.67 11.64 -1.85
N ILE A 49 -14.62 11.74 -1.05
CA ILE A 49 -13.75 10.62 -0.69
C ILE A 49 -14.56 9.49 -0.03
N ASP A 50 -15.44 9.80 0.93
CA ASP A 50 -16.26 8.79 1.60
C ASP A 50 -17.23 8.10 0.62
N HIS A 51 -17.83 8.87 -0.29
CA HIS A 51 -18.67 8.34 -1.36
C HIS A 51 -17.89 7.35 -2.25
N ASP A 52 -16.70 7.73 -2.69
CA ASP A 52 -15.88 6.91 -3.57
C ASP A 52 -15.35 5.65 -2.87
N ILE A 53 -14.98 5.74 -1.58
CA ILE A 53 -14.65 4.57 -0.76
C ILE A 53 -15.84 3.60 -0.71
N GLU A 54 -17.05 4.10 -0.44
CA GLU A 54 -18.26 3.27 -0.44
C GLU A 54 -18.50 2.61 -1.80
N LEU A 55 -18.30 3.34 -2.88
CA LEU A 55 -18.55 2.88 -4.24
C LEU A 55 -17.52 1.86 -4.71
N TYR A 56 -16.23 2.13 -4.53
CA TYR A 56 -15.15 1.37 -5.15
C TYR A 56 -14.50 0.33 -4.23
N ARG A 57 -14.61 0.49 -2.90
CA ARG A 57 -13.92 -0.42 -1.96
C ARG A 57 -14.83 -1.47 -1.33
N LYS A 58 -16.15 -1.33 -1.48
CA LYS A 58 -17.10 -2.29 -0.96
C LYS A 58 -17.79 -3.05 -2.07
N GLY A 59 -18.08 -4.32 -1.79
CA GLY A 59 -18.89 -5.22 -2.63
C GLY A 59 -20.13 -5.69 -1.89
N THR A 60 -21.08 -6.25 -2.62
CA THR A 60 -22.28 -6.88 -2.05
C THR A 60 -22.13 -8.40 -2.10
N ALA A 61 -22.22 -9.04 -0.93
CA ALA A 61 -22.26 -10.49 -0.82
C ALA A 61 -23.70 -10.99 -0.59
N THR A 62 -24.10 -12.02 -1.31
CA THR A 62 -25.36 -12.73 -1.11
C THR A 62 -25.04 -14.22 -0.95
N ILE A 63 -25.29 -14.76 0.25
CA ILE A 63 -24.88 -16.10 0.64
C ILE A 63 -26.10 -16.92 1.07
N GLU A 64 -26.32 -18.02 0.41
CA GLU A 64 -27.30 -19.01 0.82
C GLU A 64 -26.75 -19.89 1.95
N LEU A 65 -27.56 -20.07 3.00
CA LEU A 65 -27.28 -20.89 4.18
C LEU A 65 -28.44 -21.84 4.46
N PRO A 66 -28.73 -22.79 3.54
CA PRO A 66 -29.91 -23.64 3.60
C PRO A 66 -29.96 -24.55 4.85
N GLU A 67 -28.80 -24.88 5.40
CA GLU A 67 -28.64 -25.70 6.61
C GLU A 67 -28.89 -24.92 7.91
N VAL A 68 -28.92 -23.59 7.84
CA VAL A 68 -29.06 -22.74 9.01
C VAL A 68 -30.55 -22.40 9.26
N LYS A 69 -30.99 -22.48 10.51
CA LYS A 69 -32.35 -22.10 10.90
C LYS A 69 -32.56 -20.59 10.74
N PRO A 70 -33.68 -20.14 10.14
CA PRO A 70 -34.04 -18.73 10.14
C PRO A 70 -34.05 -18.14 11.57
N GLY A 71 -33.60 -16.90 11.70
CA GLY A 71 -33.47 -16.21 12.99
C GLY A 71 -32.17 -16.52 13.75
N THR A 72 -31.35 -17.47 13.27
CA THR A 72 -30.02 -17.71 13.86
C THR A 72 -29.13 -16.48 13.68
N THR A 73 -28.43 -16.10 14.75
CA THR A 73 -27.45 -15.01 14.70
C THR A 73 -26.21 -15.47 13.95
N ILE A 74 -25.86 -14.75 12.89
CA ILE A 74 -24.63 -14.91 12.11
C ILE A 74 -23.67 -13.80 12.49
N ARG A 75 -22.46 -14.15 12.93
CA ARG A 75 -21.33 -13.22 13.04
C ARG A 75 -20.62 -13.16 11.68
N VAL A 76 -20.46 -11.97 11.17
CA VAL A 76 -19.72 -11.66 9.95
C VAL A 76 -18.45 -10.93 10.34
N GLU A 77 -17.30 -11.43 9.93
CA GLU A 77 -16.00 -10.86 10.28
C GLU A 77 -15.07 -10.87 9.07
N GLN A 78 -14.58 -9.72 8.67
CA GLN A 78 -13.56 -9.61 7.63
C GLN A 78 -12.21 -10.10 8.18
N LEU A 79 -11.62 -11.10 7.53
CA LEU A 79 -10.33 -11.67 7.90
C LEU A 79 -9.17 -10.96 7.22
N THR A 80 -9.31 -10.69 5.91
CA THR A 80 -8.28 -10.00 5.12
C THR A 80 -8.92 -8.94 4.24
N HIS A 81 -8.16 -7.93 3.89
CA HIS A 81 -8.53 -6.91 2.93
C HIS A 81 -8.02 -7.30 1.55
N SER A 82 -8.80 -7.06 0.46
CA SER A 82 -8.29 -7.19 -0.91
C SER A 82 -7.34 -6.04 -1.25
N PHE A 83 -7.54 -4.85 -0.68
CA PHE A 83 -6.62 -3.74 -0.84
C PHE A 83 -5.32 -4.00 -0.08
N ILE A 84 -4.19 -3.60 -0.66
CA ILE A 84 -2.87 -3.87 -0.11
C ILE A 84 -2.39 -2.65 0.69
N PHE A 85 -2.15 -2.87 1.98
CA PHE A 85 -1.48 -1.93 2.88
C PHE A 85 -0.11 -2.51 3.22
N GLY A 86 0.95 -1.90 2.70
CA GLY A 86 2.32 -2.39 2.83
C GLY A 86 3.21 -1.53 3.71
N GLY A 87 4.32 -2.12 4.12
CA GLY A 87 5.47 -1.43 4.72
C GLY A 87 6.77 -2.05 4.25
N ASN A 88 7.92 -1.35 4.37
CA ASN A 88 9.19 -1.98 4.04
C ASN A 88 9.77 -2.74 5.23
N LEU A 89 10.54 -3.81 4.94
CA LEU A 89 11.27 -4.62 5.92
C LEU A 89 12.77 -4.27 5.98
N PHE A 90 13.15 -3.06 5.60
CA PHE A 90 14.56 -2.70 5.39
C PHE A 90 15.41 -2.74 6.67
N VAL A 91 14.80 -2.60 7.84
CA VAL A 91 15.48 -2.71 9.13
C VAL A 91 15.14 -3.99 9.89
N TYR A 92 14.63 -5.03 9.19
CA TYR A 92 14.30 -6.32 9.78
C TYR A 92 15.54 -6.95 10.46
N GLY A 93 15.42 -7.27 11.76
CA GLY A 93 16.54 -7.80 12.55
C GLY A 93 17.70 -6.83 12.80
N GLN A 94 17.53 -5.52 12.50
CA GLN A 94 18.60 -4.52 12.58
C GLN A 94 18.32 -3.39 13.61
N LEU A 95 17.27 -3.50 14.41
CA LEU A 95 16.98 -2.54 15.46
C LEU A 95 17.96 -2.73 16.65
N ALA A 96 18.06 -1.71 17.49
CA ALA A 96 19.09 -1.61 18.52
C ALA A 96 19.10 -2.78 19.53
N THR A 97 17.96 -3.41 19.80
CA THR A 97 17.84 -4.54 20.71
C THR A 97 17.00 -5.66 20.12
N GLU A 98 17.23 -6.88 20.60
CA GLU A 98 16.41 -8.03 20.21
C GLU A 98 14.93 -7.88 20.61
N ALA A 99 14.66 -7.22 21.74
CA ALA A 99 13.28 -6.93 22.15
C ALA A 99 12.56 -6.00 21.16
N MET A 100 13.27 -5.01 20.59
CA MET A 100 12.72 -4.13 19.55
C MET A 100 12.51 -4.90 18.25
N ASN A 101 13.44 -5.77 17.85
CA ASN A 101 13.26 -6.61 16.66
C ASN A 101 12.04 -7.52 16.79
N ARG A 102 11.87 -8.19 17.94
CA ARG A 102 10.66 -8.98 18.20
C ARG A 102 9.38 -8.14 18.21
N LYS A 103 9.41 -6.94 18.76
CA LYS A 103 8.26 -6.03 18.71
C LYS A 103 7.93 -5.64 17.26
N TYR A 104 8.95 -5.30 16.46
CA TYR A 104 8.78 -4.99 15.03
C TYR A 104 8.11 -6.14 14.27
N GLU A 105 8.61 -7.37 14.41
CA GLU A 105 8.04 -8.56 13.79
C GLU A 105 6.59 -8.85 14.24
N ASN A 106 6.28 -8.66 15.51
CA ASN A 106 4.95 -8.92 16.06
C ASN A 106 3.92 -7.86 15.64
N THR A 107 4.34 -6.61 15.49
CA THR A 107 3.43 -5.51 15.16
C THR A 107 3.31 -5.24 13.66
N PHE A 108 4.29 -5.66 12.85
CA PHE A 108 4.28 -5.42 11.40
C PHE A 108 3.00 -5.95 10.74
N GLY A 109 2.66 -7.21 10.97
CA GLY A 109 1.47 -7.85 10.39
C GLY A 109 0.13 -7.41 11.01
N SER A 110 0.14 -6.60 12.08
CA SER A 110 -1.10 -6.02 12.62
C SER A 110 -1.61 -4.83 11.81
N LEU A 111 -0.72 -4.16 11.08
CA LEU A 111 -1.05 -3.01 10.25
C LEU A 111 -0.92 -3.33 8.75
N PHE A 112 0.10 -4.09 8.35
CA PHE A 112 0.44 -4.35 6.96
C PHE A 112 0.13 -5.78 6.54
N ASN A 113 -0.52 -5.93 5.38
CA ASN A 113 -0.75 -7.23 4.72
C ASN A 113 0.24 -7.50 3.57
N ALA A 114 1.17 -6.56 3.30
CA ALA A 114 2.26 -6.72 2.36
C ALA A 114 3.56 -6.12 2.90
N ALA A 115 4.69 -6.62 2.41
CA ALA A 115 6.01 -6.16 2.79
C ALA A 115 6.93 -6.00 1.59
N THR A 116 7.58 -4.83 1.48
CA THR A 116 8.63 -4.59 0.50
C THR A 116 9.97 -5.07 1.04
N ILE A 117 10.58 -6.03 0.35
CA ILE A 117 11.86 -6.66 0.69
C ILE A 117 12.96 -6.05 -0.20
N PRO A 118 14.09 -5.58 0.38
CA PRO A 118 15.16 -4.93 -0.36
C PRO A 118 16.03 -5.93 -1.13
N PHE A 119 15.83 -6.01 -2.43
CA PHE A 119 16.64 -6.79 -3.35
C PHE A 119 17.65 -5.95 -4.14
N TYR A 120 17.97 -4.75 -3.70
CA TYR A 120 18.93 -3.86 -4.36
C TYR A 120 20.23 -4.60 -4.67
N TRP A 121 20.49 -4.86 -5.93
CA TRP A 121 21.60 -5.74 -6.37
C TRP A 121 22.96 -5.30 -5.85
N LYS A 122 23.23 -3.97 -5.82
CA LYS A 122 24.47 -3.41 -5.29
C LYS A 122 24.81 -3.94 -3.89
N MET A 123 23.82 -4.04 -3.01
CA MET A 123 23.98 -4.47 -1.61
C MET A 123 23.65 -5.95 -1.41
N LEU A 124 22.95 -6.55 -2.38
CA LEU A 124 22.65 -7.97 -2.37
C LEU A 124 23.87 -8.81 -2.76
N GLU A 125 24.73 -8.30 -3.65
CA GLU A 125 25.89 -9.03 -4.19
C GLU A 125 27.14 -8.15 -4.17
N LEU A 126 27.78 -8.03 -2.98
CA LEU A 126 28.97 -7.22 -2.78
C LEU A 126 30.19 -7.76 -3.53
N GLU A 127 30.28 -9.10 -3.68
CA GLU A 127 31.27 -9.83 -4.45
C GLU A 127 30.53 -10.64 -5.52
N GLN A 128 31.05 -10.63 -6.75
CA GLN A 128 30.46 -11.34 -7.86
C GLN A 128 30.30 -12.84 -7.58
N GLY A 129 29.10 -13.37 -7.78
CA GLY A 129 28.77 -14.78 -7.53
C GLY A 129 28.45 -15.11 -6.07
N LYS A 130 28.50 -14.13 -5.12
CA LYS A 130 28.23 -14.35 -3.70
C LYS A 130 27.04 -13.48 -3.20
N PRO A 131 25.81 -13.77 -3.62
CA PRO A 131 24.64 -13.01 -3.18
C PRO A 131 24.34 -13.27 -1.70
N ARG A 132 23.93 -12.23 -0.99
CA ARG A 132 23.61 -12.22 0.43
C ARG A 132 22.14 -12.65 0.69
N PHE A 133 21.78 -13.85 0.29
CA PHE A 133 20.42 -14.39 0.48
C PHE A 133 20.22 -14.94 1.89
N GLU A 134 21.17 -15.69 2.42
CA GLU A 134 21.04 -16.52 3.62
C GLU A 134 21.30 -15.75 4.92
N ALA A 135 20.71 -16.21 6.03
CA ALA A 135 20.76 -15.58 7.35
C ALA A 135 22.17 -15.26 7.86
N GLY A 136 23.19 -16.04 7.50
CA GLY A 136 24.59 -15.83 7.90
C GLY A 136 25.36 -14.82 7.06
N SER A 137 24.72 -14.15 6.11
CA SER A 137 25.38 -13.17 5.23
C SER A 137 25.87 -11.94 6.00
N SER A 138 26.91 -11.28 5.44
CA SER A 138 27.50 -10.08 6.04
C SER A 138 26.44 -8.98 6.31
N TYR A 139 26.63 -8.25 7.41
CA TYR A 139 25.75 -7.14 7.76
C TYR A 139 25.87 -5.98 6.75
N VAL A 140 24.75 -5.51 6.25
CA VAL A 140 24.63 -4.24 5.53
C VAL A 140 23.40 -3.50 6.06
N TYR A 141 23.59 -2.28 6.52
CA TYR A 141 22.52 -1.45 7.06
C TYR A 141 21.36 -1.31 6.03
N ARG A 142 20.12 -1.46 6.50
CA ARG A 142 18.88 -1.44 5.70
C ARG A 142 18.83 -2.50 4.58
N ARG A 143 19.74 -3.44 4.57
CA ARG A 143 19.76 -4.53 3.56
C ARG A 143 19.99 -5.86 4.26
N PRO A 144 19.06 -6.32 5.10
CA PRO A 144 19.15 -7.65 5.69
C PRO A 144 19.23 -8.73 4.60
N PRO A 145 19.72 -9.93 4.93
CA PRO A 145 19.62 -11.09 4.02
C PRO A 145 18.16 -11.36 3.63
N THR A 146 17.91 -11.72 2.39
CA THR A 146 16.55 -11.74 1.84
C THR A 146 15.73 -12.98 2.25
N ASP A 147 16.37 -14.16 2.44
CA ASP A 147 15.66 -15.38 2.83
C ASP A 147 14.87 -15.25 4.14
N PRO A 148 15.48 -14.74 5.25
CA PRO A 148 14.75 -14.58 6.51
C PRO A 148 13.51 -13.67 6.38
N MET A 149 13.59 -12.61 5.58
CA MET A 149 12.45 -11.72 5.36
C MET A 149 11.34 -12.38 4.55
N VAL A 150 11.71 -13.16 3.51
CA VAL A 150 10.74 -13.93 2.71
C VAL A 150 10.09 -15.01 3.57
N ASP A 151 10.86 -15.71 4.40
CA ASP A 151 10.32 -16.72 5.33
C ASP A 151 9.38 -16.10 6.36
N PHE A 152 9.73 -14.95 6.93
CA PHE A 152 8.87 -14.18 7.82
C PHE A 152 7.52 -13.83 7.15
N CYS A 153 7.55 -13.29 5.94
CA CYS A 153 6.34 -12.95 5.19
C CYS A 153 5.46 -14.19 4.97
N ASN A 154 6.04 -15.28 4.49
CA ASN A 154 5.30 -16.51 4.22
C ASN A 154 4.70 -17.13 5.49
N GLN A 155 5.43 -17.14 6.61
CA GLN A 155 4.94 -17.64 7.90
C GLN A 155 3.78 -16.79 8.47
N LYS A 156 3.81 -15.48 8.24
CA LYS A 156 2.79 -14.55 8.73
C LYS A 156 1.63 -14.37 7.75
N GLY A 157 1.69 -14.94 6.53
CA GLY A 157 0.70 -14.72 5.48
C GLY A 157 0.70 -13.28 4.93
N ILE A 158 1.85 -12.61 4.99
CA ILE A 158 2.10 -11.27 4.45
C ILE A 158 2.58 -11.41 3.01
N LEU A 159 2.01 -10.64 2.08
CA LEU A 159 2.42 -10.64 0.68
C LEU A 159 3.83 -10.06 0.55
N ALA A 160 4.79 -10.88 0.12
CA ALA A 160 6.16 -10.43 -0.14
C ALA A 160 6.26 -9.75 -1.51
N LYS A 161 6.79 -8.53 -1.54
CA LYS A 161 7.14 -7.77 -2.74
C LYS A 161 8.65 -7.59 -2.81
N GLY A 162 9.31 -8.05 -3.88
CA GLY A 162 10.74 -7.84 -4.12
C GLY A 162 11.01 -6.49 -4.78
N HIS A 163 11.86 -5.67 -4.18
CA HIS A 163 12.19 -4.32 -4.65
C HIS A 163 13.71 -4.09 -4.61
N ALA A 164 14.33 -3.84 -5.72
CA ALA A 164 13.92 -4.03 -7.09
C ALA A 164 14.90 -4.98 -7.78
N ILE A 165 14.49 -5.65 -8.87
CA ILE A 165 15.40 -6.55 -9.58
C ILE A 165 16.49 -5.72 -10.28
N ILE A 166 16.10 -4.75 -11.10
CA ILE A 166 17.00 -3.80 -11.76
C ILE A 166 16.61 -2.38 -11.34
N TYR A 167 17.59 -1.64 -10.88
CA TYR A 167 17.42 -0.22 -10.57
C TYR A 167 17.97 0.60 -11.74
N GLY A 168 17.14 1.50 -12.27
CA GLY A 168 17.54 2.36 -13.38
C GLY A 168 18.70 3.29 -13.02
N LEU A 169 18.80 3.71 -11.76
CA LEU A 169 19.92 4.53 -11.28
C LEU A 169 21.11 3.66 -10.88
N ARG A 170 22.11 3.58 -11.75
CA ARG A 170 23.29 2.73 -11.59
C ARG A 170 24.01 2.93 -10.25
N LEU A 171 24.17 4.17 -9.81
CA LEU A 171 24.87 4.52 -8.57
C LEU A 171 24.28 3.80 -7.34
N HIS A 172 22.96 3.64 -7.29
CA HIS A 172 22.24 3.03 -6.17
C HIS A 172 21.97 1.55 -6.36
N GLY A 173 21.78 1.10 -7.62
CA GLY A 173 21.28 -0.23 -7.91
C GLY A 173 22.33 -1.27 -8.31
N HIS A 174 23.47 -0.87 -8.90
CA HIS A 174 24.38 -1.82 -9.50
C HIS A 174 25.58 -2.14 -8.60
N PRO A 175 26.02 -3.43 -8.55
CA PRO A 175 27.23 -3.84 -7.84
C PRO A 175 28.47 -3.08 -8.30
N THR A 176 29.37 -2.79 -7.37
CA THR A 176 30.61 -2.04 -7.69
C THR A 176 31.58 -2.81 -8.62
N TRP A 177 31.46 -4.13 -8.66
CA TRP A 177 32.24 -5.00 -9.57
C TRP A 177 31.67 -5.04 -11.00
N MET A 178 30.47 -4.50 -11.26
CA MET A 178 29.86 -4.50 -12.59
C MET A 178 30.61 -3.55 -13.52
N PRO A 179 31.09 -4.05 -14.70
CA PRO A 179 31.86 -3.23 -15.63
C PRO A 179 30.99 -2.20 -16.36
N ASP A 180 31.62 -1.16 -16.90
CA ASP A 180 31.00 -0.12 -17.73
C ASP A 180 30.87 -0.56 -19.21
N ASP A 181 30.51 -1.82 -19.42
CA ASP A 181 30.26 -2.42 -20.74
C ASP A 181 28.79 -2.81 -20.86
N ARG A 182 28.06 -2.16 -21.75
CA ARG A 182 26.61 -2.38 -21.93
C ARG A 182 26.25 -3.79 -22.39
N HIS A 183 27.09 -4.44 -23.17
CA HIS A 183 26.86 -5.82 -23.62
C HIS A 183 27.07 -6.81 -22.47
N VAL A 184 28.08 -6.58 -21.64
CA VAL A 184 28.32 -7.36 -20.43
C VAL A 184 27.19 -7.13 -19.44
N MET A 185 26.73 -5.88 -19.26
CA MET A 185 25.61 -5.53 -18.38
C MET A 185 24.31 -6.24 -18.81
N ASP A 186 23.98 -6.28 -20.11
CA ASP A 186 22.81 -7.02 -20.62
C ASP A 186 22.84 -8.49 -20.18
N SER A 187 23.99 -9.15 -20.34
CA SER A 187 24.15 -10.54 -19.93
C SER A 187 24.02 -10.74 -18.43
N LEU A 188 24.57 -9.80 -17.64
CA LEU A 188 24.48 -9.82 -16.18
C LEU A 188 23.05 -9.58 -15.70
N PHE A 189 22.29 -8.66 -16.31
CA PHE A 189 20.89 -8.41 -16.01
C PHE A 189 20.05 -9.66 -16.24
N GLN A 190 20.21 -10.29 -17.40
CA GLN A 190 19.52 -11.54 -17.71
C GLN A 190 19.82 -12.64 -16.69
N ALA A 191 21.11 -12.83 -16.35
CA ALA A 191 21.55 -13.84 -15.37
C ALA A 191 20.99 -13.54 -13.96
N HIS A 192 20.96 -12.26 -13.56
CA HIS A 192 20.43 -11.85 -12.27
C HIS A 192 18.92 -12.10 -12.15
N ILE A 193 18.16 -11.70 -13.17
CA ILE A 193 16.70 -11.94 -13.24
C ILE A 193 16.41 -13.44 -13.17
N HIS A 194 17.18 -14.26 -13.92
CA HIS A 194 17.04 -15.72 -13.92
C HIS A 194 17.33 -16.31 -12.53
N ARG A 195 18.41 -15.88 -11.87
CA ARG A 195 18.78 -16.31 -10.51
C ARG A 195 17.68 -16.02 -9.48
N LEU A 196 17.12 -14.79 -9.52
CA LEU A 196 16.04 -14.42 -8.61
C LEU A 196 14.76 -15.22 -8.88
N ALA A 197 14.42 -15.44 -10.16
CA ALA A 197 13.27 -16.26 -10.53
C ALA A 197 13.42 -17.71 -10.06
N GLN A 198 14.62 -18.30 -10.20
CA GLN A 198 14.90 -19.66 -9.70
C GLN A 198 14.78 -19.78 -8.18
N ARG A 199 15.27 -18.77 -7.43
CA ARG A 199 15.27 -18.84 -5.96
C ARG A 199 13.92 -18.46 -5.34
N TYR A 200 13.24 -17.48 -5.90
CA TYR A 200 12.09 -16.82 -5.27
C TYR A 200 10.78 -16.87 -6.06
N GLY A 201 10.79 -17.45 -7.27
CA GLY A 201 9.60 -17.44 -8.14
C GLY A 201 8.33 -18.02 -7.49
N ASP A 202 8.47 -19.00 -6.59
CA ASP A 202 7.34 -19.58 -5.84
C ASP A 202 7.07 -18.93 -4.49
N ARG A 203 8.01 -18.13 -3.97
CA ARG A 203 8.01 -17.58 -2.61
C ARG A 203 7.68 -16.08 -2.55
N VAL A 204 8.03 -15.32 -3.60
CA VAL A 204 7.75 -13.89 -3.74
C VAL A 204 6.87 -13.71 -4.97
N LYS A 205 5.64 -13.26 -4.75
CA LYS A 205 4.60 -13.21 -5.79
C LYS A 205 4.46 -11.86 -6.48
N TRP A 206 5.22 -10.87 -6.09
CA TRP A 206 5.15 -9.51 -6.61
C TRP A 206 6.55 -8.89 -6.70
N TRP A 207 6.93 -8.32 -7.85
CA TRP A 207 8.26 -7.78 -8.09
C TRP A 207 8.23 -6.45 -8.84
N ASP A 208 9.01 -5.49 -8.37
CA ASP A 208 9.43 -4.36 -9.19
C ASP A 208 10.58 -4.85 -10.10
N VAL A 209 10.26 -5.05 -11.38
CA VAL A 209 11.24 -5.56 -12.36
C VAL A 209 12.28 -4.49 -12.67
N VAL A 210 11.82 -3.27 -12.91
CA VAL A 210 12.68 -2.10 -13.10
C VAL A 210 12.17 -0.96 -12.23
N ASN A 211 13.07 -0.39 -11.44
CA ASN A 211 12.85 0.79 -10.62
C ASN A 211 13.52 2.00 -11.24
N GLU A 212 12.83 3.14 -11.28
CA GLU A 212 13.30 4.45 -11.75
C GLU A 212 13.94 4.42 -13.16
N PRO A 213 13.24 3.90 -14.19
CA PRO A 213 13.80 3.88 -15.56
C PRO A 213 13.83 5.24 -16.24
N ILE A 214 13.06 6.24 -15.76
CA ILE A 214 12.99 7.57 -16.38
C ILE A 214 14.03 8.53 -15.79
N ASP A 215 14.66 8.16 -14.68
CA ASP A 215 15.67 9.02 -14.06
C ASP A 215 16.75 9.42 -15.05
N GLN A 216 16.97 10.72 -15.15
CA GLN A 216 17.90 11.30 -16.11
C GLN A 216 19.38 11.07 -15.75
N ALA A 217 19.68 10.75 -14.49
CA ALA A 217 21.04 10.45 -14.04
C ALA A 217 21.62 9.19 -14.70
N ASN A 218 20.78 8.35 -15.33
CA ASN A 218 21.19 7.13 -16.01
C ASN A 218 21.52 7.31 -17.50
N ARG A 219 21.37 8.48 -18.06
CA ARG A 219 21.60 8.72 -19.49
C ARG A 219 22.99 8.25 -19.90
N GLY A 220 23.03 7.32 -20.85
CA GLY A 220 24.25 6.78 -21.44
C GLY A 220 24.96 5.69 -20.66
N LEU A 221 24.52 5.33 -19.46
CA LEU A 221 25.14 4.28 -18.63
C LEU A 221 24.45 2.92 -18.74
N MET A 222 23.17 2.89 -19.10
CA MET A 222 22.38 1.67 -19.17
C MET A 222 22.44 1.03 -20.58
N PRO A 223 22.31 -0.29 -20.68
CA PRO A 223 22.17 -0.97 -21.98
C PRO A 223 20.96 -0.42 -22.74
N ASP A 224 21.06 -0.40 -24.07
CA ASP A 224 19.97 0.07 -24.91
C ASP A 224 18.72 -0.80 -24.70
N ASP A 225 17.56 -0.13 -24.54
CA ASP A 225 16.26 -0.79 -24.37
C ASP A 225 16.19 -1.75 -23.17
N TYR A 226 17.01 -1.53 -22.14
CA TYR A 226 17.15 -2.44 -21.01
C TYR A 226 15.83 -2.68 -20.28
N THR A 227 14.96 -1.66 -20.16
CA THR A 227 13.68 -1.81 -19.47
C THR A 227 12.81 -2.86 -20.16
N PHE A 228 12.68 -2.78 -21.49
CA PHE A 228 11.95 -3.80 -22.26
C PHE A 228 12.57 -5.19 -22.13
N LYS A 229 13.89 -5.29 -22.29
CA LYS A 229 14.61 -6.57 -22.16
C LYS A 229 14.38 -7.20 -20.78
N CYS A 230 14.47 -6.42 -19.70
CA CYS A 230 14.24 -6.90 -18.34
C CYS A 230 12.85 -7.50 -18.17
N PHE A 231 11.80 -6.84 -18.70
CA PHE A 231 10.44 -7.39 -18.67
C PHE A 231 10.30 -8.65 -19.52
N GLN A 232 10.98 -8.76 -20.68
CA GLN A 232 10.96 -9.99 -21.47
C GLN A 232 11.63 -11.14 -20.72
N TRP A 233 12.79 -10.92 -20.07
CA TRP A 233 13.44 -11.93 -19.26
C TRP A 233 12.63 -12.29 -18.02
N ALA A 234 12.05 -11.32 -17.32
CA ALA A 234 11.19 -11.58 -16.17
C ALA A 234 9.96 -12.41 -16.56
N ARG A 235 9.26 -12.05 -17.66
CA ARG A 235 8.15 -12.85 -18.20
C ARG A 235 8.56 -14.29 -18.55
N ARG A 236 9.79 -14.47 -19.03
CA ARG A 236 10.30 -15.79 -19.43
C ARG A 236 10.64 -16.67 -18.24
N TYR A 237 11.21 -16.09 -17.17
CA TYR A 237 11.79 -16.88 -16.09
C TYR A 237 10.90 -16.99 -14.84
N PHE A 238 10.11 -15.98 -14.52
CA PHE A 238 9.17 -16.08 -13.42
C PHE A 238 7.91 -16.88 -13.79
N PRO A 239 7.31 -17.61 -12.84
CA PRO A 239 6.00 -18.23 -13.04
C PRO A 239 4.95 -17.20 -13.49
N SER A 240 3.99 -17.62 -14.32
CA SER A 240 2.95 -16.73 -14.85
C SER A 240 2.07 -16.08 -13.75
N SER A 241 1.99 -16.73 -12.58
CA SER A 241 1.26 -16.22 -11.41
C SER A 241 1.97 -15.10 -10.66
N VAL A 242 3.25 -14.85 -10.95
CA VAL A 242 4.02 -13.76 -10.34
C VAL A 242 3.64 -12.45 -11.01
N GLN A 243 3.34 -11.43 -10.21
CA GLN A 243 3.02 -10.09 -10.68
C GLN A 243 4.30 -9.28 -10.89
N LEU A 244 4.38 -8.61 -12.03
CA LEU A 244 5.55 -7.86 -12.48
C LEU A 244 5.18 -6.39 -12.60
N ASN A 245 5.88 -5.53 -11.87
CA ASN A 245 5.63 -4.09 -11.82
C ASN A 245 6.76 -3.31 -12.47
N ILE A 246 6.41 -2.13 -12.96
CA ILE A 246 7.33 -1.02 -13.17
C ILE A 246 7.12 -0.01 -12.04
N ASN A 247 8.18 0.62 -11.52
CA ASN A 247 8.10 1.63 -10.46
C ASN A 247 8.94 2.85 -10.82
N ASP A 248 8.37 4.05 -10.69
CA ASP A 248 9.07 5.32 -10.96
C ASP A 248 8.23 6.50 -10.50
N VAL A 249 8.77 7.68 -10.57
CA VAL A 249 8.13 9.00 -10.46
C VAL A 249 7.49 9.28 -9.11
N ASP A 250 8.00 10.31 -8.47
CA ASP A 250 7.39 10.87 -7.26
C ASP A 250 6.18 11.75 -7.61
N LEU A 251 5.10 11.61 -6.86
CA LEU A 251 3.91 12.46 -6.94
C LEU A 251 4.20 13.95 -6.69
N HIS A 252 5.35 14.32 -6.15
CA HIS A 252 5.84 15.70 -6.14
C HIS A 252 6.26 16.19 -7.53
N GLY A 253 6.69 15.29 -8.41
CA GLY A 253 7.14 15.62 -9.75
C GLY A 253 6.10 16.38 -10.58
N PRO A 254 6.51 17.08 -11.64
CA PRO A 254 5.59 17.80 -12.51
C PRO A 254 4.69 16.84 -13.29
N VAL A 255 3.48 17.29 -13.65
CA VAL A 255 2.48 16.48 -14.39
C VAL A 255 3.06 15.88 -15.69
N ASP A 256 3.96 16.61 -16.36
CA ASP A 256 4.59 16.11 -17.59
C ASP A 256 5.45 14.86 -17.37
N LEU A 257 6.11 14.76 -16.22
CA LEU A 257 6.88 13.57 -15.86
C LEU A 257 5.97 12.33 -15.73
N HIS A 258 4.77 12.49 -15.16
CA HIS A 258 3.77 11.44 -15.05
C HIS A 258 3.24 10.99 -16.41
N ARG A 259 3.04 11.92 -17.36
CA ARG A 259 2.67 11.60 -18.74
C ARG A 259 3.77 10.79 -19.44
N ARG A 260 5.01 11.21 -19.32
CA ARG A 260 6.16 10.50 -19.90
C ARG A 260 6.30 9.09 -19.33
N TYR A 261 6.06 8.92 -18.03
CA TYR A 261 6.06 7.62 -17.39
C TYR A 261 4.93 6.71 -17.91
N ALA A 262 3.73 7.24 -18.03
CA ALA A 262 2.61 6.54 -18.64
C ALA A 262 2.88 6.16 -20.10
N GLU A 263 3.51 7.04 -20.89
CA GLU A 263 3.92 6.77 -22.29
C GLU A 263 4.95 5.65 -22.38
N LEU A 264 5.98 5.68 -21.53
CA LEU A 264 6.96 4.59 -21.43
C LEU A 264 6.27 3.26 -21.13
N THR A 265 5.41 3.23 -20.12
CA THR A 265 4.70 2.01 -19.71
C THR A 265 3.80 1.49 -20.83
N ARG A 266 3.05 2.38 -21.51
CA ARG A 266 2.24 1.99 -22.69
C ARG A 266 3.08 1.43 -23.83
N ASN A 267 4.23 2.04 -24.11
CA ASN A 267 5.14 1.51 -25.13
C ASN A 267 5.59 0.08 -24.81
N LEU A 268 5.97 -0.18 -23.55
CA LEU A 268 6.34 -1.51 -23.08
C LEU A 268 5.20 -2.51 -23.23
N LEU A 269 3.98 -2.14 -22.84
CA LEU A 269 2.77 -2.96 -22.97
C LEU A 269 2.46 -3.27 -24.44
N CYS A 270 2.48 -2.27 -25.34
CA CYS A 270 2.25 -2.43 -26.77
C CYS A 270 3.27 -3.37 -27.43
N ARG A 271 4.48 -3.44 -26.89
CA ARG A 271 5.55 -4.36 -27.31
C ARG A 271 5.46 -5.74 -26.68
N GLY A 272 4.42 -6.01 -25.88
CA GLY A 272 4.13 -7.31 -25.27
C GLY A 272 4.84 -7.58 -23.94
N SER A 273 5.28 -6.55 -23.23
CA SER A 273 5.76 -6.71 -21.86
C SER A 273 4.60 -7.11 -20.93
N LYS A 274 4.85 -8.08 -20.03
CA LYS A 274 3.95 -8.37 -18.93
C LYS A 274 4.22 -7.35 -17.83
N ILE A 275 3.30 -6.42 -17.65
CA ILE A 275 3.29 -5.45 -16.54
C ILE A 275 1.92 -5.55 -15.90
N ASP A 276 1.88 -5.91 -14.63
CA ASP A 276 0.63 -6.15 -13.92
C ASP A 276 0.20 -4.93 -13.07
N HIS A 277 1.15 -4.10 -12.62
CA HIS A 277 0.90 -2.87 -11.87
C HIS A 277 1.88 -1.78 -12.27
N ILE A 278 1.46 -0.52 -12.14
CA ILE A 278 2.32 0.65 -12.25
C ILE A 278 2.52 1.26 -10.86
N GLY A 279 3.78 1.31 -10.39
CA GLY A 279 4.16 1.91 -9.12
C GLY A 279 4.43 3.40 -9.26
N ILE A 280 4.08 4.18 -8.24
CA ILE A 280 4.36 5.60 -8.14
C ILE A 280 4.72 5.95 -6.70
N GLU A 281 5.70 6.85 -6.51
CA GLU A 281 6.23 7.21 -5.21
C GLU A 281 5.57 8.47 -4.64
N MET A 282 5.70 8.69 -3.34
CA MET A 282 5.28 9.92 -2.66
C MET A 282 6.18 10.19 -1.47
N HIS A 283 7.13 11.07 -1.62
CA HIS A 283 8.11 11.35 -0.60
C HIS A 283 8.07 12.81 -0.12
N ILE A 284 7.59 13.04 1.08
CA ILE A 284 7.75 14.30 1.81
C ILE A 284 9.00 14.13 2.69
N PHE A 285 10.18 14.41 2.12
CA PHE A 285 11.47 14.23 2.79
C PHE A 285 11.92 15.45 3.59
N ASP A 286 11.46 16.65 3.23
CA ASP A 286 11.88 17.89 3.91
C ASP A 286 10.92 18.22 5.07
N PRO A 287 11.42 18.30 6.33
CA PRO A 287 10.63 18.76 7.46
C PRO A 287 10.03 20.16 7.29
N LEU A 288 10.71 21.05 6.54
CA LEU A 288 10.16 22.39 6.24
C LEU A 288 8.99 22.30 5.28
N GLU A 289 9.05 21.41 4.31
CA GLU A 289 7.93 21.12 3.42
C GLU A 289 6.73 20.59 4.20
N ALA A 290 6.93 19.61 5.10
CA ALA A 290 5.85 19.12 5.95
C ALA A 290 5.21 20.24 6.79
N ALA A 291 6.01 21.19 7.29
CA ALA A 291 5.51 22.37 7.99
C ALA A 291 4.74 23.33 7.07
N ASP A 292 5.14 23.49 5.82
CA ASP A 292 4.47 24.37 4.85
C ASP A 292 3.18 23.71 4.32
N ILE A 293 3.15 22.41 4.16
CA ILE A 293 1.92 21.64 3.91
C ILE A 293 0.88 21.92 5.00
N ALA A 294 1.27 21.85 6.28
CA ALA A 294 0.37 22.12 7.40
C ALA A 294 -0.21 23.55 7.39
N LYS A 295 0.50 24.49 6.76
CA LYS A 295 0.06 25.90 6.55
C LYS A 295 -0.78 26.06 5.28
N GLY A 296 -0.98 25.02 4.47
CA GLY A 296 -1.64 25.12 3.17
C GLY A 296 -0.86 25.88 2.11
N LYS A 297 0.48 25.93 2.23
CA LYS A 297 1.34 26.69 1.33
C LYS A 297 1.94 25.85 0.19
N ASP A 298 2.00 24.54 0.35
CA ASP A 298 2.54 23.66 -0.67
C ASP A 298 1.50 23.35 -1.75
N PRO A 299 1.70 23.79 -3.00
CA PRO A 299 0.76 23.50 -4.08
C PRO A 299 0.90 22.08 -4.63
N TYR A 300 2.04 21.39 -4.43
CA TYR A 300 2.34 20.11 -5.08
C TYR A 300 1.52 18.94 -4.55
N ILE A 301 1.07 19.00 -3.31
CA ILE A 301 0.24 17.97 -2.67
C ILE A 301 -1.24 18.38 -2.55
N SER A 302 -1.70 19.38 -3.30
CA SER A 302 -3.13 19.66 -3.33
C SER A 302 -3.90 18.43 -3.87
N PRO A 303 -5.06 18.08 -3.29
CA PRO A 303 -5.82 16.88 -3.71
C PRO A 303 -6.12 16.85 -5.21
N ALA A 304 -6.51 17.98 -5.79
CA ALA A 304 -6.83 18.10 -7.21
C ALA A 304 -5.61 17.81 -8.11
N LEU A 305 -4.42 18.28 -7.71
CA LEU A 305 -3.20 18.04 -8.45
C LEU A 305 -2.74 16.58 -8.32
N LEU A 306 -2.84 15.98 -7.13
CA LEU A 306 -2.55 14.57 -6.92
C LEU A 306 -3.46 13.68 -7.78
N GLN A 307 -4.76 13.98 -7.85
CA GLN A 307 -5.69 13.28 -8.72
C GLN A 307 -5.32 13.44 -10.20
N THR A 308 -4.97 14.66 -10.63
CA THR A 308 -4.52 14.91 -12.02
C THR A 308 -3.30 14.05 -12.37
N LYS A 309 -2.35 13.90 -11.46
CA LYS A 309 -1.14 13.08 -11.66
C LYS A 309 -1.49 11.60 -11.77
N LEU A 310 -2.39 11.09 -10.92
CA LEU A 310 -2.89 9.72 -11.01
C LEU A 310 -3.70 9.50 -12.30
N ASP A 311 -4.47 10.49 -12.74
CA ASP A 311 -5.23 10.43 -14.01
C ASP A 311 -4.30 10.25 -15.22
N CYS A 312 -3.08 10.79 -15.19
CA CYS A 312 -2.10 10.55 -16.25
C CYS A 312 -1.77 9.06 -16.41
N LEU A 313 -1.81 8.28 -15.33
CA LEU A 313 -1.48 6.85 -15.35
C LEU A 313 -2.64 5.97 -15.85
N LYS A 314 -3.88 6.45 -15.81
CA LYS A 314 -5.07 5.68 -16.27
C LYS A 314 -4.97 5.20 -17.71
N VAL A 315 -4.22 5.91 -18.56
CA VAL A 315 -4.04 5.51 -19.96
C VAL A 315 -3.30 4.19 -20.15
N THR A 316 -2.73 3.64 -19.07
CA THR A 316 -2.05 2.33 -19.07
C THR A 316 -3.02 1.18 -18.84
N ASP A 317 -4.23 1.44 -18.35
CA ASP A 317 -5.22 0.45 -17.89
C ASP A 317 -4.69 -0.48 -16.80
N LEU A 318 -3.60 -0.10 -16.13
CA LEU A 318 -3.01 -0.86 -15.02
C LEU A 318 -3.51 -0.37 -13.67
N PRO A 319 -3.65 -1.27 -12.68
CA PRO A 319 -3.79 -0.87 -11.28
C PRO A 319 -2.54 -0.12 -10.81
N ILE A 320 -2.76 0.89 -9.96
CA ILE A 320 -1.73 1.77 -9.42
C ILE A 320 -1.33 1.31 -8.02
N HIS A 321 -0.03 1.26 -7.78
CA HIS A 321 0.53 1.09 -6.45
C HIS A 321 1.23 2.38 -6.02
N ILE A 322 0.75 3.03 -4.93
CA ILE A 322 1.53 4.07 -4.26
C ILE A 322 2.63 3.33 -3.49
N SER A 323 3.75 3.12 -4.14
CA SER A 323 4.72 2.09 -3.80
C SER A 323 5.67 2.46 -2.67
N GLU A 324 5.86 3.76 -2.45
CA GLU A 324 6.82 4.30 -1.50
C GLU A 324 6.27 5.59 -0.90
N VAL A 325 5.71 5.49 0.32
CA VAL A 325 5.14 6.67 0.99
C VAL A 325 6.04 7.09 2.15
N THR A 326 6.60 8.27 2.06
CA THR A 326 7.28 8.93 3.16
C THR A 326 6.54 10.22 3.51
N VAL A 327 6.11 10.32 4.76
CA VAL A 327 5.63 11.56 5.34
C VAL A 327 6.47 11.82 6.58
N CYS A 328 7.36 12.81 6.55
CA CYS A 328 8.12 13.17 7.73
C CYS A 328 7.33 14.09 8.68
N ALA A 329 7.65 14.02 9.96
CA ALA A 329 7.21 15.05 10.90
C ALA A 329 8.11 16.29 10.73
N PRO A 330 7.53 17.52 10.85
CA PRO A 330 8.33 18.76 10.81
C PRO A 330 9.40 18.84 11.89
N ASP A 331 9.12 18.25 13.04
CA ASP A 331 10.00 18.17 14.22
C ASP A 331 9.61 17.00 15.15
N THR A 332 10.29 16.90 16.29
CA THR A 332 10.06 15.82 17.28
C THR A 332 8.99 16.14 18.31
N THR A 333 8.38 17.33 18.27
CA THR A 333 7.31 17.72 19.21
C THR A 333 6.05 16.91 18.97
N GLU A 334 5.17 16.84 19.96
CA GLU A 334 3.85 16.21 19.78
C GLU A 334 3.05 16.90 18.67
N HIS A 335 3.17 18.24 18.54
CA HIS A 335 2.55 18.98 17.45
C HIS A 335 3.08 18.55 16.07
N GLY A 336 4.40 18.44 15.90
CA GLY A 336 4.98 17.96 14.65
C GLY A 336 4.56 16.53 14.29
N LYS A 337 4.49 15.63 15.28
CA LYS A 337 4.00 14.26 15.07
C LYS A 337 2.52 14.22 14.67
N LEU A 338 1.69 15.14 15.20
CA LEU A 338 0.28 15.25 14.82
C LEU A 338 0.14 15.80 13.39
N ILE A 339 0.99 16.74 12.95
CA ILE A 339 1.05 17.18 11.55
C ILE A 339 1.30 15.99 10.62
N GLN A 340 2.31 15.15 10.91
CA GLN A 340 2.58 13.92 10.15
C GLN A 340 1.33 13.04 10.06
N ALA A 341 0.64 12.84 11.18
CA ALA A 341 -0.55 11.99 11.26
C ALA A 341 -1.71 12.52 10.40
N VAL A 342 -1.96 13.83 10.41
CA VAL A 342 -3.03 14.46 9.61
C VAL A 342 -2.73 14.36 8.11
N ILE A 343 -1.48 14.66 7.70
CA ILE A 343 -1.07 14.54 6.30
C ILE A 343 -1.25 13.09 5.83
N ALA A 344 -0.69 12.13 6.57
CA ALA A 344 -0.79 10.71 6.22
C ALA A 344 -2.23 10.23 6.13
N ARG A 345 -3.10 10.62 7.08
CA ARG A 345 -4.52 10.28 7.06
C ARG A 345 -5.21 10.75 5.79
N ASN A 346 -5.02 12.01 5.43
CA ASN A 346 -5.71 12.59 4.29
C ASN A 346 -5.21 12.00 2.97
N LEU A 347 -3.90 11.77 2.83
CA LEU A 347 -3.32 11.10 1.67
C LEU A 347 -3.83 9.67 1.53
N TYR A 348 -3.82 8.87 2.61
CA TYR A 348 -4.33 7.49 2.57
C TYR A 348 -5.81 7.44 2.21
N ARG A 349 -6.64 8.35 2.72
CA ARG A 349 -8.06 8.43 2.38
C ARG A 349 -8.26 8.78 0.90
N LEU A 350 -7.52 9.76 0.38
CA LEU A 350 -7.56 10.15 -1.03
C LEU A 350 -7.19 8.97 -1.94
N TRP A 351 -6.06 8.31 -1.67
CA TRP A 351 -5.62 7.18 -2.48
C TRP A 351 -6.53 5.96 -2.35
N PHE A 352 -7.02 5.68 -1.14
CA PHE A 352 -7.96 4.58 -0.92
C PHE A 352 -9.31 4.83 -1.60
N SER A 353 -9.73 6.06 -1.81
CA SER A 353 -10.93 6.38 -2.58
C SER A 353 -10.73 6.27 -4.10
N TYR A 354 -9.47 6.35 -4.57
CA TYR A 354 -9.19 6.42 -6.00
C TYR A 354 -9.31 5.03 -6.67
N PRO A 355 -10.20 4.86 -7.69
CA PRO A 355 -10.65 3.53 -8.13
C PRO A 355 -9.53 2.61 -8.64
N THR A 356 -8.50 3.16 -9.28
CA THR A 356 -7.40 2.38 -9.85
C THR A 356 -6.23 2.16 -8.89
N VAL A 357 -6.22 2.78 -7.71
CA VAL A 357 -5.21 2.50 -6.68
C VAL A 357 -5.59 1.21 -5.94
N GLU A 358 -4.72 0.22 -5.90
CA GLU A 358 -4.95 -1.07 -5.24
C GLU A 358 -3.98 -1.33 -4.08
N ALA A 359 -2.93 -0.53 -3.96
CA ALA A 359 -1.93 -0.69 -2.93
C ALA A 359 -1.32 0.64 -2.48
N ILE A 360 -0.97 0.72 -1.19
CA ILE A 360 -0.22 1.83 -0.57
C ILE A 360 0.84 1.22 0.33
N THR A 361 2.11 1.61 0.19
CA THR A 361 3.22 1.10 1.00
C THR A 361 3.93 2.23 1.73
N TRP A 362 3.97 2.15 3.07
CA TRP A 362 4.75 3.05 3.91
C TRP A 362 6.25 2.73 3.82
N TRP A 363 7.10 3.76 3.59
CA TRP A 363 8.51 3.52 3.26
C TRP A 363 9.42 3.33 4.47
N ASN A 364 9.38 4.20 5.46
CA ASN A 364 10.21 4.10 6.66
C ASN A 364 9.36 3.76 7.88
N VAL A 365 9.36 2.50 8.32
CA VAL A 365 8.47 2.03 9.39
C VAL A 365 8.91 2.56 10.76
N VAL A 366 10.23 2.75 10.99
CA VAL A 366 10.80 3.18 12.27
C VAL A 366 11.61 4.45 12.07
N ASP A 367 11.45 5.42 12.98
CA ASP A 367 12.26 6.64 13.01
C ASP A 367 13.76 6.32 13.06
N GLY A 368 14.57 7.04 12.30
CA GLY A 368 16.00 6.78 12.17
C GLY A 368 16.33 5.56 11.29
N GLY A 369 15.32 4.83 10.79
CA GLY A 369 15.50 3.71 9.87
C GLY A 369 15.65 4.08 8.40
N GLY A 370 15.76 5.37 8.08
CA GLY A 370 15.92 5.90 6.72
C GLY A 370 17.32 5.67 6.12
N ALA A 371 17.46 5.86 4.81
CA ALA A 371 18.75 5.94 4.14
C ALA A 371 19.45 7.28 4.43
N SER A 372 20.73 7.36 4.07
CA SER A 372 21.44 8.65 4.15
C SER A 372 20.75 9.69 3.26
N GLY A 373 20.38 10.82 3.83
CA GLY A 373 19.62 11.89 3.16
C GLY A 373 18.10 11.80 3.33
N GLU A 374 17.57 10.68 3.81
CA GLU A 374 16.16 10.59 4.17
C GLU A 374 15.91 11.16 5.59
N PRO A 375 14.70 11.69 5.86
CA PRO A 375 14.39 12.30 7.15
C PRO A 375 14.38 11.29 8.30
N SER A 376 14.88 11.71 9.46
CA SER A 376 14.94 10.84 10.64
C SER A 376 13.57 10.58 11.30
N TYR A 377 12.54 11.38 11.00
CA TYR A 377 11.23 11.38 11.68
C TYR A 377 10.09 10.97 10.75
N SER A 378 10.35 10.01 9.86
CA SER A 378 9.38 9.51 8.90
C SER A 378 8.74 8.18 9.27
N GLY A 379 9.14 7.59 10.41
CA GLY A 379 8.57 6.34 10.91
C GLY A 379 7.14 6.47 11.41
N ILE A 380 6.44 5.33 11.45
CA ILE A 380 5.17 5.18 12.19
C ILE A 380 5.43 4.82 13.65
N TYR A 381 6.61 4.27 13.94
CA TYR A 381 7.15 4.08 15.26
C TYR A 381 8.34 5.03 15.48
N ASP A 382 8.52 5.46 16.74
CA ASP A 382 9.75 6.15 17.11
C ASP A 382 10.96 5.19 17.13
N LYS A 383 12.16 5.72 17.35
CA LYS A 383 13.41 4.94 17.41
C LYS A 383 13.44 3.86 18.51
N ASN A 384 12.53 3.91 19.48
CA ASN A 384 12.38 2.94 20.56
C ASN A 384 11.20 1.98 20.32
N MET A 385 10.62 1.98 19.12
CA MET A 385 9.44 1.20 18.78
C MET A 385 8.17 1.61 19.54
N ASN A 386 8.05 2.84 20.05
CA ASN A 386 6.78 3.36 20.53
C ASN A 386 5.93 3.85 19.35
N GLU A 387 4.63 3.62 19.47
CA GLU A 387 3.66 4.06 18.45
C GLU A 387 3.59 5.59 18.41
N LYS A 388 3.69 6.15 17.21
CA LYS A 388 3.48 7.58 16.97
C LYS A 388 2.00 7.84 16.63
N PRO A 389 1.51 9.10 16.71
CA PRO A 389 0.15 9.43 16.30
C PRO A 389 -0.22 8.94 14.89
N VAL A 390 0.72 8.93 13.95
CA VAL A 390 0.51 8.39 12.60
C VAL A 390 0.19 6.89 12.60
N TYR A 391 0.79 6.09 13.49
CA TYR A 391 0.41 4.68 13.63
C TYR A 391 -1.05 4.55 14.07
N ALA A 392 -1.45 5.29 15.10
CA ALA A 392 -2.82 5.24 15.62
C ALA A 392 -3.84 5.61 14.54
N VAL A 393 -3.54 6.63 13.73
CA VAL A 393 -4.40 7.06 12.61
C VAL A 393 -4.49 5.98 11.53
N LEU A 394 -3.37 5.41 11.06
CA LEU A 394 -3.38 4.36 10.05
C LEU A 394 -4.06 3.09 10.56
N ASN A 395 -3.81 2.72 11.82
CA ASN A 395 -4.47 1.58 12.45
C ASN A 395 -5.99 1.76 12.54
N ASN A 396 -6.45 2.98 12.89
CA ASN A 396 -7.87 3.29 12.90
C ASN A 396 -8.50 3.19 11.50
N LEU A 397 -7.85 3.75 10.48
CA LEU A 397 -8.32 3.64 9.09
C LEU A 397 -8.43 2.16 8.67
N ILE A 398 -7.35 1.40 8.79
CA ILE A 398 -7.24 0.05 8.23
C ILE A 398 -8.02 -0.99 9.03
N ASN A 399 -7.95 -0.94 10.36
CA ASN A 399 -8.49 -1.97 11.23
C ASN A 399 -9.85 -1.63 11.87
N THR A 400 -10.34 -0.39 11.69
CA THR A 400 -11.63 0.06 12.22
C THR A 400 -12.53 0.62 11.13
N GLU A 401 -12.16 1.74 10.50
CA GLU A 401 -13.02 2.44 9.53
C GLU A 401 -13.21 1.62 8.26
N TRP A 402 -12.16 0.99 7.75
CA TRP A 402 -12.17 0.21 6.51
C TRP A 402 -12.28 -1.28 6.74
N LYS A 403 -12.81 -1.69 7.88
CA LYS A 403 -13.02 -3.09 8.24
C LYS A 403 -14.49 -3.36 8.48
N THR A 404 -15.00 -4.46 7.92
CA THR A 404 -16.38 -4.88 8.10
C THR A 404 -16.48 -5.99 9.14
N SER A 405 -17.16 -5.71 10.26
CA SER A 405 -17.48 -6.71 11.28
C SER A 405 -18.82 -6.37 11.93
N PHE A 406 -19.75 -7.33 11.93
CA PHE A 406 -21.07 -7.13 12.52
C PHE A 406 -21.74 -8.47 12.84
N GLN A 407 -22.89 -8.40 13.51
CA GLN A 407 -23.78 -9.54 13.72
C GLN A 407 -25.17 -9.23 13.15
N THR A 408 -25.79 -10.23 12.55
CA THR A 408 -27.16 -10.11 12.03
C THR A 408 -27.92 -11.41 12.20
N ARG A 409 -29.25 -11.38 12.04
CA ARG A 409 -30.09 -12.57 12.06
C ARG A 409 -30.40 -13.03 10.65
N LEU A 410 -30.24 -14.35 10.40
CA LEU A 410 -30.56 -14.96 9.11
C LEU A 410 -32.05 -14.78 8.81
N ASN A 411 -32.36 -14.30 7.61
CA ASN A 411 -33.73 -14.08 7.18
C ASN A 411 -34.52 -15.39 6.95
N LYS A 412 -35.83 -15.28 6.71
CA LYS A 412 -36.73 -16.44 6.50
C LYS A 412 -36.37 -17.24 5.26
N ASN A 413 -35.80 -16.61 4.25
CA ASN A 413 -35.36 -17.23 3.00
C ASN A 413 -33.99 -17.92 3.13
N LYS A 414 -33.38 -17.87 4.31
CA LYS A 414 -32.04 -18.45 4.57
C LYS A 414 -30.92 -17.83 3.72
N VAL A 415 -31.10 -16.58 3.33
CA VAL A 415 -30.13 -15.79 2.57
C VAL A 415 -29.60 -14.67 3.44
N LEU A 416 -28.26 -14.57 3.52
CA LEU A 416 -27.56 -13.47 4.13
C LEU A 416 -27.08 -12.53 3.02
N THR A 417 -27.55 -11.27 3.03
CA THR A 417 -27.06 -10.25 2.12
C THR A 417 -26.50 -9.09 2.93
N PHE A 418 -25.29 -8.65 2.56
CA PHE A 418 -24.65 -7.49 3.17
C PHE A 418 -23.69 -6.82 2.18
N ARG A 419 -23.37 -5.55 2.44
CA ARG A 419 -22.34 -4.80 1.76
C ARG A 419 -21.15 -4.61 2.70
N GLY A 420 -19.94 -4.91 2.25
CA GLY A 420 -18.72 -4.85 3.06
C GLY A 420 -17.49 -4.57 2.21
N PHE A 421 -16.39 -4.17 2.86
CA PHE A 421 -15.12 -3.99 2.17
C PHE A 421 -14.67 -5.29 1.49
N ARG A 422 -14.11 -5.17 0.29
CA ARG A 422 -13.67 -6.34 -0.50
C ARG A 422 -12.59 -7.12 0.25
N GLY A 423 -12.69 -8.45 0.22
CA GLY A 423 -11.76 -9.33 0.91
C GLY A 423 -12.37 -10.62 1.42
N LYS A 424 -11.60 -11.36 2.21
CA LYS A 424 -12.01 -12.66 2.78
C LYS A 424 -12.73 -12.45 4.09
N TYR A 425 -13.81 -13.18 4.27
CA TYR A 425 -14.67 -13.11 5.47
C TYR A 425 -14.86 -14.48 6.10
N LEU A 426 -15.09 -14.47 7.41
CA LEU A 426 -15.56 -15.60 8.19
C LEU A 426 -17.00 -15.35 8.64
N LEU A 427 -17.90 -16.24 8.25
CA LEU A 427 -19.23 -16.36 8.81
C LEU A 427 -19.21 -17.40 9.93
N ALA A 428 -19.76 -17.07 11.10
CA ALA A 428 -19.83 -17.99 12.22
C ALA A 428 -21.22 -17.96 12.88
N TRP A 429 -21.75 -19.15 13.22
CA TRP A 429 -23.04 -19.31 13.89
C TRP A 429 -23.05 -20.53 14.80
N LYS A 430 -24.06 -20.61 15.71
CA LYS A 430 -24.33 -21.79 16.51
C LYS A 430 -25.36 -22.67 15.80
N ASP A 431 -25.08 -23.98 15.67
CA ASP A 431 -26.05 -24.93 15.20
C ASP A 431 -27.05 -25.32 16.32
N ARG A 432 -27.97 -26.22 16.02
CA ARG A 432 -29.01 -26.71 16.95
C ARG A 432 -28.44 -27.41 18.21
N HIS A 433 -27.19 -27.84 18.17
CA HIS A 433 -26.49 -28.50 19.27
C HIS A 433 -25.57 -27.54 20.03
N GLY A 434 -25.58 -26.22 19.69
CA GLY A 434 -24.72 -25.20 20.29
C GLY A 434 -23.26 -25.22 19.78
N LYS A 435 -22.94 -26.08 18.81
CA LYS A 435 -21.61 -26.15 18.19
C LYS A 435 -21.41 -24.98 17.23
N THR A 436 -20.23 -24.36 17.27
CA THR A 436 -19.89 -23.29 16.34
C THR A 436 -19.58 -23.84 14.96
N GLN A 437 -20.36 -23.43 13.97
CA GLN A 437 -20.13 -23.65 12.55
C GLN A 437 -19.45 -22.41 11.94
N ARG A 438 -18.65 -22.62 10.88
CA ARG A 438 -17.89 -21.58 10.21
C ARG A 438 -17.94 -21.79 8.70
N LYS A 439 -18.01 -20.68 7.95
CA LYS A 439 -17.94 -20.66 6.48
C LYS A 439 -17.08 -19.45 6.06
N GLU A 440 -16.07 -19.70 5.25
CA GLU A 440 -15.30 -18.63 4.62
C GLU A 440 -15.94 -18.24 3.29
N ILE A 441 -15.93 -16.95 2.99
CA ILE A 441 -16.45 -16.39 1.73
C ILE A 441 -15.52 -15.29 1.25
N MET A 442 -15.62 -14.93 -0.03
CA MET A 442 -14.99 -13.75 -0.62
C MET A 442 -16.06 -12.71 -0.92
N VAL A 443 -15.80 -11.44 -0.62
CA VAL A 443 -16.56 -10.28 -1.08
C VAL A 443 -15.72 -9.60 -2.16
N GLU A 444 -16.25 -9.58 -3.39
CA GLU A 444 -15.61 -9.01 -4.60
C GLU A 444 -16.17 -7.65 -4.97
#